data_2cf93d755fcaabcaee4917de66044350
#
_entry.id   2cf93d755fcaabcaee4917de66044350
#
_cell.length_a   1.000
_cell.length_b   1.000
_cell.length_c   1.000
_cell.angle_alpha   90.00
_cell.angle_beta   90.00
_cell.angle_gamma   90.00
#
_symmetry.space_group_name_H-M   'P 1'
#
loop_
_entity.id
_entity.type
_entity.pdbx_description
1 polymer ?
#
loop_
_entity_poly.entity_id
_entity_poly.type
_entity_poly.pdbx_seq_one_letter_code
_entity_poly.pdbx_strand_id
1 'polypeptide(L)' 'MLKTAYTRKLDTVGRLMIPSKLREELHMVNGHNYEFYIDEVDGKTFLCIECPEA' A
#
# COMPACT_ATOMS: atom_id res chain seq x y z
N MET A 1 8.98 -9.83 -4.25
CA MET A 1 7.98 -9.04 -3.50
C MET A 1 7.74 -9.68 -2.15
N LEU A 2 7.80 -8.90 -1.09
CA LEU A 2 7.58 -9.39 0.27
C LEU A 2 6.11 -9.26 0.64
N LYS A 3 5.53 -10.35 1.15
CA LYS A 3 4.16 -10.32 1.67
C LYS A 3 4.19 -9.80 3.10
N THR A 4 3.28 -8.87 3.41
CA THR A 4 3.09 -8.41 4.79
C THR A 4 2.13 -9.33 5.53
N ALA A 5 2.07 -9.20 6.86
CA ALA A 5 1.08 -9.88 7.67
C ALA A 5 -0.25 -9.11 7.76
N TYR A 6 -0.33 -7.95 7.15
CA TYR A 6 -1.50 -7.08 7.25
C TYR A 6 -2.53 -7.40 6.18
N THR A 7 -3.80 -7.37 6.57
CA THR A 7 -4.93 -7.40 5.66
C THR A 7 -5.88 -6.28 6.06
N ARG A 8 -6.54 -5.69 5.08
CA ARG A 8 -7.56 -4.67 5.33
C ARG A 8 -8.72 -4.86 4.36
N LYS A 9 -9.90 -4.55 4.85
CA LYS A 9 -11.11 -4.64 4.05
C LYS A 9 -11.34 -3.36 3.29
N LEU A 10 -11.65 -3.47 2.00
CA LEU A 10 -12.11 -2.34 1.22
C LEU A 10 -13.51 -1.97 1.73
N ASP A 11 -13.72 -0.72 2.14
CA ASP A 11 -15.01 -0.31 2.68
C ASP A 11 -16.05 -0.07 1.59
N THR A 12 -17.29 0.23 2.01
CA THR A 12 -18.41 0.36 1.07
C THR A 12 -18.33 1.58 0.16
N VAL A 13 -17.47 2.54 0.49
CA VAL A 13 -17.24 3.72 -0.36
C VAL A 13 -15.90 3.67 -1.08
N GLY A 14 -15.26 2.51 -1.08
CA GLY A 14 -14.05 2.28 -1.86
C GLY A 14 -12.75 2.70 -1.20
N ARG A 15 -12.71 2.81 0.13
CA ARG A 15 -11.49 3.19 0.85
C ARG A 15 -10.81 1.98 1.46
N LEU A 16 -9.48 2.00 1.41
CA LEU A 16 -8.64 0.97 2.01
C LEU A 16 -7.62 1.65 2.92
N MET A 17 -7.68 1.35 4.22
CA MET A 17 -6.77 1.98 5.17
C MET A 17 -5.44 1.25 5.20
N ILE A 18 -4.35 1.99 5.05
CA ILE A 18 -3.01 1.45 5.24
C ILE A 18 -2.71 1.41 6.73
N PRO A 19 -2.32 0.24 7.29
CA PRO A 19 -2.01 0.12 8.72
C PRO A 19 -0.95 1.13 9.16
N SER A 20 -1.14 1.72 10.34
CA SER A 20 -0.24 2.77 10.84
C SER A 20 1.21 2.30 10.97
N LYS A 21 1.41 1.07 11.44
CA LYS A 21 2.77 0.51 11.55
C LYS A 21 3.44 0.33 10.20
N LEU A 22 2.67 -0.07 9.19
CA LEU A 22 3.20 -0.20 7.83
C LEU A 22 3.57 1.16 7.26
N ARG A 23 2.74 2.18 7.52
CA ARG A 23 3.05 3.55 7.11
C ARG A 23 4.34 4.05 7.75
N GLU A 24 4.57 3.75 9.02
CA GLU A 24 5.80 4.12 9.72
C GLU A 24 7.03 3.42 9.10
N GLU A 25 6.93 2.12 8.85
CA GLU A 25 8.03 1.36 8.24
C GLU A 25 8.40 1.89 6.86
N LEU A 26 7.40 2.34 6.10
CA LEU A 26 7.59 2.82 4.73
C LEU A 26 7.81 4.33 4.65
N HIS A 27 7.89 5.01 5.79
CA HIS A 27 8.10 6.46 5.90
C HIS A 27 7.02 7.27 5.18
N MET A 28 5.79 6.76 5.18
CA MET A 28 4.65 7.45 4.59
C MET A 28 4.13 8.53 5.53
N VAL A 29 3.83 9.69 4.97
CA VAL A 29 3.40 10.87 5.72
C VAL A 29 1.99 11.28 5.28
N ASN A 30 1.11 11.55 6.25
CA ASN A 30 -0.24 12.03 5.97
C ASN A 30 -0.18 13.36 5.23
N GLY A 31 -1.08 13.55 4.28
CA GLY A 31 -1.15 14.78 3.50
C GLY A 31 -0.24 14.83 2.28
N HIS A 32 0.69 13.88 2.15
CA HIS A 32 1.53 13.77 0.95
C HIS A 32 0.81 12.95 -0.12
N ASN A 33 1.14 13.20 -1.38
CA ASN A 33 0.61 12.44 -2.50
C ASN A 33 1.47 11.20 -2.73
N TYR A 34 0.82 10.10 -3.07
CA TYR A 34 1.50 8.85 -3.40
C TYR A 34 0.96 8.31 -4.71
N GLU A 35 1.85 7.88 -5.58
CA GLU A 35 1.47 7.33 -6.87
C GLU A 35 1.19 5.85 -6.77
N PHE A 36 0.18 5.41 -7.50
CA PHE A 36 -0.20 4.02 -7.58
C PHE A 36 0.34 3.39 -8.85
N TYR A 37 0.76 2.15 -8.73
CA TYR A 37 1.21 1.35 -9.85
C TYR A 37 0.48 0.02 -9.85
N ILE A 38 0.36 -0.56 -11.02
CA ILE A 38 -0.16 -1.91 -11.17
C ILE A 38 1.00 -2.79 -11.61
N ASP A 39 1.20 -3.92 -10.92
CA ASP A 39 2.23 -4.88 -11.27
C ASP A 39 1.61 -6.28 -11.35
N GLU A 40 2.15 -7.09 -12.25
CA GLU A 40 1.70 -8.46 -12.41
C GLU A 40 2.88 -9.39 -12.19
N VAL A 41 2.75 -10.29 -11.23
CA VAL A 41 3.80 -11.25 -10.87
C VAL A 41 3.19 -12.64 -10.76
N ASP A 42 3.69 -13.58 -11.52
CA ASP A 42 3.23 -14.98 -11.51
C ASP A 42 1.71 -15.12 -11.70
N GLY A 43 1.16 -14.35 -12.62
CA GLY A 43 -0.27 -14.38 -12.92
C GLY A 43 -1.16 -13.66 -11.91
N LYS A 44 -0.58 -13.01 -10.92
CA LYS A 44 -1.32 -12.23 -9.91
C LYS A 44 -1.10 -10.74 -10.15
N THR A 45 -2.17 -9.97 -9.99
CA THR A 45 -2.13 -8.52 -10.16
C THR A 45 -2.05 -7.84 -8.80
N PHE A 46 -1.15 -6.88 -8.66
CA PHE A 46 -0.91 -6.16 -7.41
C PHE A 46 -1.10 -4.67 -7.61
N LEU A 47 -1.68 -4.03 -6.61
CA LEU A 47 -1.67 -2.58 -6.49
C LEU A 47 -0.44 -2.20 -5.67
N CYS A 48 0.41 -1.35 -6.24
CA CYS A 48 1.65 -0.92 -5.60
C CYS A 48 1.63 0.58 -5.37
N ILE A 49 2.30 1.02 -4.32
CA ILE A 49 2.42 2.43 -3.98
C ILE A 49 3.91 2.74 -3.85
N GLU A 50 4.36 3.79 -4.54
CA GLU A 50 5.73 4.23 -4.41
C GLU A 50 5.91 4.95 -3.08
N CYS A 51 6.84 4.45 -2.27
CA CYS A 51 7.09 4.98 -0.93
C CYS A 51 8.37 5.81 -0.89
N PRO A 52 8.49 6.76 0.06
CA PRO A 52 9.71 7.55 0.21
C PRO A 52 10.92 6.67 0.50
N GLU A 53 12.08 7.09 0.07
CA GLU A 53 13.32 6.43 0.45
C GLU A 53 13.62 6.69 1.93
N ALA A 54 14.13 5.67 2.59
CA ALA A 54 14.49 5.76 4.00
C ALA A 54 15.74 6.63 4.22
#